data_7bf08d0e4a35c05f2f1dd4535aa2fc78
#
_entry.id   7bf08d0e4a35c05f2f1dd4535aa2fc78
#
_cell.length_a   1.000
_cell.length_b   1.000
_cell.length_c   1.000
_cell.angle_alpha   90.00
_cell.angle_beta   90.00
_cell.angle_gamma   90.00
#
_symmetry.space_group_name_H-M   'P 1'
#
loop_
_entity.id
_entity.type
_entity.pdbx_description
1 polymer ?
#
loop_
_entity_poly.entity_id
_entity_poly.type
_entity_poly.pdbx_seq_one_letter_code
_entity_poly.pdbx_strand_id
1 'polypeptide(L)'
;IPKIHRLIRSREDTTRKQIQLLFSEIDTMEITKIQNLLEIVTYLQLLHKIVRHLFLTAKKQNNYPLILPLQMMLPFIMEQAEALKDAIPAFKLGQPIGDGIGPLVVGEMMLDTKKQRVEFETVYSESKFDGRKLILLKAEGPFATVGRPAEAVEFLVEKYKPDIIVMIDAALKLEGEDSGTV
;
A
#
# COMPACT_ATOMS: atom_id res chain seq x y z
N ILE A 1 5.46 -17.65 -6.33
CA ILE A 1 4.84 -16.64 -5.44
C ILE A 1 5.68 -16.41 -4.17
N PRO A 2 6.07 -17.43 -3.33
CA PRO A 2 6.83 -17.17 -2.09
C PRO A 2 8.18 -16.46 -2.32
N LYS A 3 8.81 -16.68 -3.45
CA LYS A 3 10.11 -16.09 -3.79
C LYS A 3 10.02 -14.59 -4.10
N ILE A 4 8.95 -14.17 -4.77
CA ILE A 4 8.67 -12.76 -5.10
C ILE A 4 8.35 -12.00 -3.82
N HIS A 5 7.51 -12.54 -2.93
CA HIS A 5 7.21 -11.94 -1.64
C HIS A 5 8.46 -11.73 -0.78
N ARG A 6 9.39 -12.71 -0.77
CA ARG A 6 10.68 -12.57 -0.07
C ARG A 6 11.54 -11.44 -0.63
N LEU A 7 11.57 -11.29 -1.94
CA LEU A 7 12.34 -10.22 -2.61
C LEU A 7 11.77 -8.84 -2.29
N ILE A 8 10.45 -8.69 -2.32
CA ILE A 8 9.78 -7.44 -1.96
C ILE A 8 10.09 -7.09 -0.51
N ARG A 9 9.86 -8.02 0.42
CA ARG A 9 10.18 -7.84 1.85
C ARG A 9 11.64 -7.46 2.09
N SER A 10 12.58 -8.16 1.45
CA SER A 10 14.01 -7.86 1.56
C SER A 10 14.36 -6.46 1.08
N ARG A 11 13.68 -5.96 0.04
CA ARG A 11 13.87 -4.61 -0.48
C ARG A 11 13.33 -3.57 0.50
N GLU A 12 12.12 -3.76 1.01
CA GLU A 12 11.49 -2.88 2.01
C GLU A 12 12.34 -2.78 3.27
N ASP A 13 12.79 -3.92 3.83
CA ASP A 13 13.65 -3.97 5.00
C ASP A 13 15.00 -3.27 4.76
N THR A 14 15.56 -3.41 3.56
CA THR A 14 16.83 -2.76 3.20
C THR A 14 16.66 -1.25 3.09
N THR A 15 15.62 -0.77 2.43
CA THR A 15 15.32 0.66 2.29
C THR A 15 15.09 1.29 3.66
N ARG A 16 14.31 0.63 4.52
CA ARG A 16 14.06 1.10 5.88
C ARG A 16 15.33 1.20 6.72
N LYS A 17 16.20 0.18 6.66
CA LYS A 17 17.51 0.22 7.33
C LYS A 17 18.40 1.35 6.82
N GLN A 18 18.42 1.58 5.53
CA GLN A 18 19.18 2.69 4.94
C GLN A 18 18.67 4.05 5.42
N ILE A 19 17.37 4.25 5.48
CA ILE A 19 16.76 5.48 6.01
C ILE A 19 17.13 5.65 7.49
N GLN A 20 17.03 4.60 8.30
CA GLN A 20 17.41 4.63 9.72
C GLN A 20 18.88 4.94 9.95
N LEU A 21 19.78 4.45 9.10
CA LEU A 21 21.22 4.76 9.16
C LEU A 21 21.52 6.22 8.81
N LEU A 22 20.76 6.80 7.88
CA LEU A 22 20.93 8.19 7.48
C LEU A 22 20.34 9.18 8.51
N PHE A 23 19.35 8.74 9.25
CA PHE A 23 18.55 9.57 10.15
C PHE A 23 18.33 8.82 11.48
N SER A 24 19.32 8.81 12.34
CA SER A 24 19.37 8.00 13.58
C SER A 24 18.33 8.37 14.65
N GLU A 25 17.69 9.54 14.57
CA GLU A 25 16.74 10.04 15.58
C GLU A 25 15.31 10.25 15.03
N ILE A 26 14.99 9.68 13.87
CA ILE A 26 13.68 9.86 13.23
C ILE A 26 12.66 8.87 13.79
N ASP A 27 11.43 9.35 14.02
CA ASP A 27 10.28 8.54 14.39
C ASP A 27 9.90 7.54 13.26
N THR A 28 9.37 6.41 13.66
CA THR A 28 8.92 5.34 12.75
C THR A 28 7.94 5.86 11.69
N MET A 29 7.08 6.81 12.05
CA MET A 29 6.12 7.44 11.14
C MET A 29 6.81 8.24 10.04
N GLU A 30 7.83 9.01 10.38
CA GLU A 30 8.61 9.78 9.41
C GLU A 30 9.44 8.87 8.49
N ILE A 31 9.96 7.75 9.02
CA ILE A 31 10.64 6.73 8.21
C ILE A 31 9.67 6.19 7.14
N THR A 32 8.44 5.86 7.50
CA THR A 32 7.42 5.36 6.57
C THR A 32 7.05 6.41 5.52
N LYS A 33 6.94 7.68 5.90
CA LYS A 33 6.72 8.78 4.93
C LYS A 33 7.84 8.85 3.90
N ILE A 34 9.10 8.88 4.37
CA ILE A 34 10.28 8.94 3.49
C ILE A 34 10.33 7.73 2.58
N GLN A 35 10.05 6.53 3.10
CA GLN A 35 10.01 5.29 2.32
C GLN A 35 8.98 5.39 1.19
N ASN A 36 7.75 5.79 1.49
CA ASN A 36 6.68 5.94 0.49
C ASN A 36 7.02 6.99 -0.57
N LEU A 37 7.57 8.14 -0.17
CA LEU A 37 8.01 9.16 -1.11
C LEU A 37 9.16 8.66 -2.01
N LEU A 38 10.08 7.89 -1.46
CA LEU A 38 11.18 7.28 -2.21
C LEU A 38 10.66 6.25 -3.24
N GLU A 39 9.63 5.49 -2.89
CA GLU A 39 8.97 4.57 -3.79
C GLU A 39 8.29 5.29 -4.95
N ILE A 40 7.57 6.38 -4.69
CA ILE A 40 6.99 7.23 -5.75
C ILE A 40 8.07 7.73 -6.69
N VAL A 41 9.15 8.32 -6.17
CA VAL A 41 10.26 8.84 -6.99
C VAL A 41 10.90 7.72 -7.79
N THR A 42 11.10 6.55 -7.20
CA THR A 42 11.69 5.38 -7.89
C THR A 42 10.80 4.91 -9.04
N TYR A 43 9.47 4.89 -8.83
CA TYR A 43 8.54 4.49 -9.86
C TYR A 43 8.46 5.52 -11.00
N LEU A 44 8.41 6.80 -10.69
CA LEU A 44 8.49 7.88 -11.68
C LEU A 44 9.78 7.81 -12.51
N GLN A 45 10.91 7.54 -11.87
CA GLN A 45 12.18 7.32 -12.57
C GLN A 45 12.14 6.10 -13.48
N LEU A 46 11.47 5.02 -13.07
CA LEU A 46 11.31 3.83 -13.88
C LEU A 46 10.48 4.13 -15.13
N LEU A 47 9.32 4.79 -14.99
CA LEU A 47 8.48 5.21 -16.11
C LEU A 47 9.28 6.08 -17.10
N HIS A 48 10.00 7.07 -16.60
CA HIS A 48 10.86 7.91 -17.42
C HIS A 48 11.94 7.11 -18.16
N LYS A 49 12.61 6.17 -17.48
CA LYS A 49 13.64 5.33 -18.10
C LYS A 49 13.08 4.42 -19.19
N ILE A 50 11.89 3.85 -18.98
CA ILE A 50 11.21 3.01 -19.98
C ILE A 50 10.93 3.83 -21.25
N VAL A 51 10.24 4.97 -21.10
CA VAL A 51 9.88 5.83 -22.23
C VAL A 51 11.14 6.29 -22.98
N ARG A 52 12.13 6.78 -22.24
CA ARG A 52 13.39 7.25 -22.81
C ARG A 52 14.15 6.13 -23.53
N HIS A 53 14.21 4.93 -22.94
CA HIS A 53 14.90 3.79 -23.54
C HIS A 53 14.24 3.37 -24.86
N LEU A 54 12.93 3.21 -24.88
CA LEU A 54 12.18 2.83 -26.08
C LEU A 54 12.32 3.88 -27.19
N PHE A 55 12.19 5.15 -26.85
CA PHE A 55 12.34 6.25 -27.79
C PHE A 55 13.76 6.32 -28.40
N LEU A 56 14.79 6.25 -27.55
CA LEU A 56 16.17 6.31 -28.03
C LEU A 56 16.56 5.07 -28.84
N THR A 57 16.04 3.90 -28.50
CA THR A 57 16.24 2.66 -29.25
C THR A 57 15.61 2.75 -30.62
N ALA A 58 14.36 3.19 -30.69
CA ALA A 58 13.65 3.42 -31.96
C ALA A 58 14.41 4.41 -32.87
N LYS A 59 14.85 5.53 -32.31
CA LYS A 59 15.62 6.55 -33.02
C LYS A 59 16.97 6.02 -33.55
N LYS A 60 17.72 5.32 -32.69
CA LYS A 60 19.06 4.80 -33.03
C LYS A 60 19.03 3.70 -34.10
N GLN A 61 18.01 2.86 -34.06
CA GLN A 61 17.87 1.72 -34.96
C GLN A 61 17.00 2.04 -36.19
N ASN A 62 16.52 3.27 -36.35
CA ASN A 62 15.50 3.63 -37.34
C ASN A 62 14.29 2.70 -37.35
N ASN A 63 13.97 2.15 -36.14
CA ASN A 63 12.90 1.19 -35.96
C ASN A 63 11.61 1.90 -35.62
N TYR A 64 10.97 2.48 -36.62
CA TYR A 64 9.71 3.21 -36.50
C TYR A 64 8.54 2.36 -35.95
N PRO A 65 8.46 1.03 -36.23
CA PRO A 65 7.45 0.19 -35.57
C PRO A 65 7.46 0.22 -34.05
N LEU A 66 8.56 0.56 -33.39
CA LEU A 66 8.60 0.72 -31.93
C LEU A 66 7.98 2.04 -31.43
N ILE A 67 7.83 3.04 -32.31
CA ILE A 67 7.29 4.35 -31.94
C ILE A 67 5.77 4.28 -31.73
N LEU A 68 5.08 3.53 -32.59
CA LEU A 68 3.61 3.43 -32.51
C LEU A 68 3.11 2.83 -31.19
N PRO A 69 3.61 1.66 -30.71
CA PRO A 69 3.24 1.17 -29.38
C PRO A 69 3.59 2.14 -28.26
N LEU A 70 4.75 2.81 -28.33
CA LEU A 70 5.13 3.82 -27.34
C LEU A 70 4.13 4.99 -27.32
N GLN A 71 3.74 5.47 -28.49
CA GLN A 71 2.76 6.56 -28.64
C GLN A 71 1.38 6.16 -28.06
N MET A 72 0.96 4.91 -28.27
CA MET A 72 -0.29 4.40 -27.72
C MET A 72 -0.25 4.24 -26.19
N MET A 73 0.90 3.88 -25.64
CA MET A 73 1.08 3.72 -24.18
C MET A 73 1.32 5.06 -23.45
N LEU A 74 1.78 6.09 -24.15
CA LEU A 74 2.21 7.34 -23.53
C LEU A 74 1.11 8.04 -22.72
N PRO A 75 -0.15 8.16 -23.20
CA PRO A 75 -1.23 8.77 -22.41
C PRO A 75 -1.44 8.06 -21.06
N PHE A 76 -1.45 6.73 -21.07
CA PHE A 76 -1.60 5.92 -19.86
C PHE A 76 -0.42 6.10 -18.89
N ILE A 77 0.82 6.15 -19.40
CA ILE A 77 2.01 6.40 -18.60
C ILE A 77 1.97 7.82 -18.00
N MET A 78 1.50 8.80 -18.75
CA MET A 78 1.34 10.18 -18.27
C MET A 78 0.30 10.28 -17.18
N GLU A 79 -0.86 9.65 -17.34
CA GLU A 79 -1.91 9.58 -16.32
C GLU A 79 -1.38 8.99 -15.00
N GLN A 80 -0.65 7.88 -15.09
CA GLN A 80 -0.02 7.29 -13.91
C GLN A 80 1.02 8.21 -13.26
N ALA A 81 1.82 8.89 -14.07
CA ALA A 81 2.81 9.83 -13.55
C ALA A 81 2.16 11.05 -12.88
N GLU A 82 1.07 11.54 -13.41
CA GLU A 82 0.28 12.64 -12.81
C GLU A 82 -0.37 12.19 -11.52
N ALA A 83 -1.01 11.03 -11.47
CA ALA A 83 -1.59 10.47 -10.25
C ALA A 83 -0.55 10.31 -9.13
N LEU A 84 0.64 9.80 -9.45
CA LEU A 84 1.74 9.68 -8.49
C LEU A 84 2.24 11.04 -8.00
N LYS A 85 2.35 12.02 -8.89
CA LYS A 85 2.76 13.39 -8.54
C LYS A 85 1.72 14.03 -7.61
N ASP A 86 0.44 13.86 -7.89
CA ASP A 86 -0.64 14.43 -7.10
C ASP A 86 -0.81 13.75 -5.74
N ALA A 87 -0.35 12.52 -5.60
CA ALA A 87 -0.29 11.81 -4.31
C ALA A 87 0.81 12.35 -3.37
N ILE A 88 1.89 12.97 -3.89
CA ILE A 88 3.03 13.44 -3.08
C ILE A 88 2.62 14.34 -1.90
N PRO A 89 1.75 15.36 -2.06
CA PRO A 89 1.32 16.20 -0.94
C PRO A 89 0.66 15.41 0.19
N ALA A 90 -0.21 14.45 -0.16
CA ALA A 90 -0.91 13.62 0.81
C ALA A 90 0.08 12.73 1.60
N PHE A 91 1.04 12.09 0.95
CA PHE A 91 2.10 11.35 1.63
C PHE A 91 2.98 12.24 2.52
N LYS A 92 3.32 13.44 2.04
CA LYS A 92 4.09 14.42 2.83
C LYS A 92 3.35 14.87 4.10
N LEU A 93 2.03 15.02 4.02
CA LEU A 93 1.20 15.44 5.15
C LEU A 93 0.77 14.26 6.03
N GLY A 94 1.05 13.03 5.63
CA GLY A 94 0.63 11.84 6.38
C GLY A 94 -0.85 11.51 6.24
N GLN A 95 -1.48 11.97 5.17
CA GLN A 95 -2.89 11.68 4.90
C GLN A 95 -3.07 10.24 4.40
N PRO A 96 -4.15 9.55 4.78
CA PRO A 96 -4.49 8.26 4.22
C PRO A 96 -4.75 8.38 2.73
N ILE A 97 -4.23 7.43 1.95
CA ILE A 97 -4.40 7.37 0.50
C ILE A 97 -4.82 5.96 0.11
N GLY A 98 -5.61 5.87 -0.95
CA GLY A 98 -6.06 4.62 -1.52
C GLY A 98 -7.27 4.07 -0.80
N ASP A 99 -7.39 2.75 -0.84
CA ASP A 99 -8.48 2.01 -0.27
C ASP A 99 -8.36 1.90 1.25
N GLY A 100 -8.93 2.88 1.92
CA GLY A 100 -8.88 2.99 3.39
C GLY A 100 -10.15 2.56 4.11
N ILE A 101 -11.22 2.12 3.41
CA ILE A 101 -12.51 1.87 4.05
C ILE A 101 -12.45 0.76 5.09
N GLY A 102 -11.80 -0.37 4.78
CA GLY A 102 -11.63 -1.46 5.71
C GLY A 102 -10.89 -1.04 6.99
N PRO A 103 -9.67 -0.48 6.88
CA PRO A 103 -8.95 0.06 8.03
C PRO A 103 -9.68 1.18 8.79
N LEU A 104 -10.50 2.00 8.11
CA LEU A 104 -11.29 3.04 8.74
C LEU A 104 -12.39 2.45 9.62
N VAL A 105 -13.21 1.56 9.09
CA VAL A 105 -14.30 0.91 9.83
C VAL A 105 -13.77 0.14 11.03
N VAL A 106 -12.74 -0.70 10.81
CA VAL A 106 -12.15 -1.47 11.91
C VAL A 106 -11.43 -0.54 12.90
N GLY A 107 -10.80 0.52 12.42
CA GLY A 107 -10.13 1.52 13.24
C GLY A 107 -11.08 2.23 14.20
N GLU A 108 -12.27 2.61 13.72
CA GLU A 108 -13.35 3.22 14.52
C GLU A 108 -13.78 2.26 15.62
N MET A 109 -14.01 0.99 15.31
CA MET A 109 -14.35 -0.03 16.31
C MET A 109 -13.23 -0.31 17.32
N MET A 110 -11.99 0.08 17.02
CA MET A 110 -10.82 -0.09 17.87
C MET A 110 -10.50 1.11 18.75
N LEU A 111 -11.23 2.22 18.67
CA LEU A 111 -10.88 3.48 19.36
C LEU A 111 -10.67 3.29 20.86
N ASP A 112 -11.61 2.61 21.54
CA ASP A 112 -11.61 2.41 23.00
C ASP A 112 -11.02 1.05 23.41
N THR A 113 -10.29 0.38 22.51
CA THR A 113 -9.75 -0.96 22.79
C THR A 113 -8.23 -0.95 22.94
N LYS A 114 -7.71 -1.91 23.70
CA LYS A 114 -6.25 -2.10 23.82
C LYS A 114 -5.72 -2.77 22.56
N LYS A 115 -4.98 -2.01 21.76
CA LYS A 115 -4.35 -2.50 20.54
C LYS A 115 -3.07 -3.28 20.86
N GLN A 116 -2.88 -4.39 20.16
CA GLN A 116 -1.70 -5.25 20.27
C GLN A 116 -1.14 -5.48 18.86
N ARG A 117 0.18 -5.36 18.70
CA ARG A 117 0.84 -5.70 17.45
C ARG A 117 0.94 -7.22 17.34
N VAL A 118 0.57 -7.78 16.21
CA VAL A 118 0.61 -9.22 15.96
C VAL A 118 1.66 -9.58 14.91
N GLU A 119 1.79 -8.77 13.85
CA GLU A 119 2.74 -8.93 12.77
C GLU A 119 3.28 -7.55 12.35
N PHE A 120 4.21 -7.54 11.39
CA PHE A 120 4.78 -6.30 10.87
C PHE A 120 3.67 -5.34 10.37
N GLU A 121 3.63 -4.15 10.95
CA GLU A 121 2.66 -3.08 10.64
C GLU A 121 1.18 -3.56 10.68
N THR A 122 0.88 -4.53 11.55
CA THR A 122 -0.46 -5.11 11.71
C THR A 122 -0.83 -5.20 13.18
N VAL A 123 -1.99 -4.69 13.52
CA VAL A 123 -2.50 -4.63 14.89
C VAL A 123 -3.87 -5.30 15.01
N TYR A 124 -4.10 -5.90 16.19
CA TYR A 124 -5.40 -6.44 16.53
C TYR A 124 -5.85 -5.95 17.91
N SER A 125 -7.12 -6.07 18.18
CA SER A 125 -7.70 -5.87 19.51
C SER A 125 -8.84 -6.84 19.78
N GLU A 126 -9.10 -7.05 21.06
CA GLU A 126 -10.23 -7.84 21.52
C GLU A 126 -11.35 -6.91 21.99
N SER A 127 -12.56 -7.16 21.54
CA SER A 127 -13.76 -6.43 21.92
C SER A 127 -14.93 -7.39 22.12
N LYS A 128 -16.07 -6.85 22.47
CA LYS A 128 -17.35 -7.57 22.53
C LYS A 128 -18.38 -6.81 21.70
N PHE A 129 -19.13 -7.54 20.91
CA PHE A 129 -20.21 -7.00 20.13
C PHE A 129 -21.44 -7.92 20.29
N ASP A 130 -22.53 -7.38 20.74
CA ASP A 130 -23.79 -8.12 20.98
C ASP A 130 -23.59 -9.43 21.76
N GLY A 131 -22.82 -9.35 22.86
CA GLY A 131 -22.50 -10.51 23.72
C GLY A 131 -21.50 -11.50 23.16
N ARG A 132 -21.04 -11.33 21.93
CA ARG A 132 -20.05 -12.17 21.26
C ARG A 132 -18.64 -11.61 21.41
N LYS A 133 -17.64 -12.47 21.43
CA LYS A 133 -16.25 -12.06 21.37
C LYS A 133 -15.91 -11.64 19.94
N LEU A 134 -15.37 -10.43 19.80
CA LEU A 134 -14.96 -9.86 18.53
C LEU A 134 -13.45 -9.65 18.54
N ILE A 135 -12.79 -10.15 17.52
CA ILE A 135 -11.36 -9.89 17.24
C ILE A 135 -11.28 -8.95 16.04
N LEU A 136 -10.77 -7.77 16.30
CA LEU A 136 -10.58 -6.73 15.28
C LEU A 136 -9.14 -6.77 14.79
N LEU A 137 -8.94 -6.75 13.47
CA LEU A 137 -7.62 -6.80 12.84
C LEU A 137 -7.55 -5.75 11.73
N LYS A 138 -6.47 -4.98 11.68
CA LYS A 138 -6.20 -4.02 10.60
C LYS A 138 -4.70 -3.76 10.44
N ALA A 139 -4.32 -3.18 9.32
CA ALA A 139 -3.00 -2.56 9.18
C ALA A 139 -2.82 -1.45 10.24
N GLU A 140 -1.62 -1.33 10.79
CA GLU A 140 -1.33 -0.34 11.83
C GLU A 140 -1.47 1.08 11.28
N GLY A 141 -1.15 1.29 9.99
CA GLY A 141 -0.95 2.60 9.40
C GLY A 141 0.44 3.15 9.74
N PRO A 142 0.74 4.35 9.36
CA PRO A 142 -0.05 5.34 8.62
C PRO A 142 -0.08 5.08 7.10
N PHE A 143 -0.81 5.91 6.37
CA PHE A 143 -0.86 5.94 4.91
C PHE A 143 -1.52 4.70 4.27
N ALA A 144 -0.95 4.27 3.13
CA ALA A 144 -1.34 3.07 2.41
C ALA A 144 -0.63 1.79 2.92
N THR A 145 -0.22 1.75 4.19
CA THR A 145 0.45 0.59 4.78
C THR A 145 -0.50 -0.59 4.84
N VAL A 146 -0.13 -1.67 4.20
CA VAL A 146 -0.94 -2.90 4.14
C VAL A 146 -0.66 -3.84 5.32
N GLY A 147 0.57 -3.83 5.85
CA GLY A 147 1.01 -4.76 6.87
C GLY A 147 1.11 -6.21 6.37
N ARG A 148 0.91 -7.15 7.28
CA ARG A 148 0.91 -8.60 7.00
C ARG A 148 -0.39 -9.24 7.47
N PRO A 149 -1.53 -8.94 6.83
CA PRO A 149 -2.82 -9.43 7.29
C PRO A 149 -2.96 -10.95 7.18
N ALA A 150 -2.36 -11.59 6.18
CA ALA A 150 -2.47 -13.03 6.00
C ALA A 150 -1.85 -13.80 7.17
N GLU A 151 -0.60 -13.49 7.52
CA GLU A 151 0.10 -14.11 8.65
C GLU A 151 -0.59 -13.79 9.99
N ALA A 152 -1.11 -12.57 10.12
CA ALA A 152 -1.86 -12.17 11.31
C ALA A 152 -3.18 -12.95 11.46
N VAL A 153 -3.91 -13.16 10.35
CA VAL A 153 -5.14 -13.95 10.34
C VAL A 153 -4.84 -15.41 10.73
N GLU A 154 -3.81 -16.03 10.13
CA GLU A 154 -3.40 -17.40 10.48
C GLU A 154 -3.15 -17.54 11.99
N PHE A 155 -2.34 -16.65 12.57
CA PHE A 155 -2.06 -16.62 13.99
C PHE A 155 -3.31 -16.46 14.86
N LEU A 156 -4.20 -15.52 14.48
CA LEU A 156 -5.42 -15.24 15.26
C LEU A 156 -6.45 -16.38 15.15
N VAL A 157 -6.55 -17.02 13.98
CA VAL A 157 -7.41 -18.20 13.78
C VAL A 157 -6.95 -19.37 14.64
N GLU A 158 -5.65 -19.64 14.70
CA GLU A 158 -5.11 -20.69 15.59
C GLU A 158 -5.37 -20.39 17.07
N LYS A 159 -5.20 -19.12 17.45
CA LYS A 159 -5.33 -18.68 18.85
C LYS A 159 -6.77 -18.63 19.33
N TYR A 160 -7.68 -18.10 18.54
CA TYR A 160 -9.05 -17.78 18.97
C TYR A 160 -10.12 -18.70 18.38
N LYS A 161 -9.82 -19.44 17.32
CA LYS A 161 -10.72 -20.36 16.61
C LYS A 161 -12.10 -19.73 16.34
N PRO A 162 -12.14 -18.60 15.59
CA PRO A 162 -13.38 -17.88 15.34
C PRO A 162 -14.35 -18.74 14.50
N ASP A 163 -15.64 -18.64 14.78
CA ASP A 163 -16.70 -19.30 14.01
C ASP A 163 -16.91 -18.63 12.64
N ILE A 164 -16.66 -17.31 12.56
CA ILE A 164 -16.89 -16.50 11.36
C ILE A 164 -15.73 -15.51 11.21
N ILE A 165 -15.29 -15.30 9.99
CA ILE A 165 -14.35 -14.24 9.59
C ILE A 165 -15.08 -13.32 8.62
N VAL A 166 -15.12 -12.02 8.96
CA VAL A 166 -15.68 -10.97 8.10
C VAL A 166 -14.53 -10.11 7.59
N MET A 167 -14.46 -9.94 6.29
CA MET A 167 -13.50 -9.04 5.64
C MET A 167 -14.25 -7.81 5.12
N ILE A 168 -13.69 -6.62 5.39
CA ILE A 168 -14.21 -5.34 4.94
C ILE A 168 -13.18 -4.75 3.98
N ASP A 169 -13.59 -4.57 2.74
CA ASP A 169 -12.74 -4.08 1.66
C ASP A 169 -13.54 -3.15 0.74
N ALA A 170 -12.89 -2.28 -0.02
CA ALA A 170 -13.58 -1.49 -1.03
C ALA A 170 -13.75 -2.29 -2.32
N ALA A 171 -14.85 -2.07 -2.98
CA ALA A 171 -15.09 -2.60 -4.31
C ALA A 171 -14.98 -1.50 -5.37
N LEU A 172 -14.64 -1.89 -6.58
CA LEU A 172 -14.73 -0.99 -7.73
C LEU A 172 -16.20 -0.70 -8.02
N LYS A 173 -16.51 0.57 -8.09
CA LYS A 173 -17.84 1.06 -8.48
C LYS A 173 -18.13 0.69 -9.94
N LEU A 174 -19.26 0.06 -10.19
CA LEU A 174 -19.75 -0.15 -11.54
C LEU A 174 -20.43 1.11 -12.10
N GLU A 175 -20.55 1.19 -13.44
CA GLU A 175 -21.22 2.30 -14.08
C GLU A 175 -22.70 2.35 -13.66
N GLY A 176 -23.16 3.50 -13.17
CA GLY A 176 -24.53 3.68 -12.68
C GLY A 176 -24.74 3.42 -11.19
N GLU A 177 -23.73 2.96 -10.45
CA GLU A 177 -23.82 2.80 -9.00
C GLU A 177 -23.44 4.09 -8.26
N ASP A 178 -24.05 4.33 -7.10
CA ASP A 178 -23.66 5.42 -6.22
C ASP A 178 -22.44 5.04 -5.37
N SER A 179 -21.57 6.02 -5.10
CA SER A 179 -20.43 5.79 -4.21
C SER A 179 -20.93 5.55 -2.78
N GLY A 180 -20.44 4.50 -2.13
CA GLY A 180 -20.82 4.11 -0.78
C GLY A 180 -21.98 3.11 -0.70
N THR A 181 -22.40 2.54 -1.81
CA THR A 181 -23.31 1.38 -1.83
C THR A 181 -22.61 0.15 -1.26
N VAL A 182 -23.30 -0.61 -0.41
CA VAL A 182 -22.81 -1.85 0.23
C VAL A 182 -23.53 -3.04 -0.36
#